data_6af0568b6e4563c33d24668a6a4438d6
#
_entry.id   6af0568b6e4563c33d24668a6a4438d6
#
_cell.length_a   1.000
_cell.length_b   1.000
_cell.length_c   1.000
_cell.angle_alpha   90.00
_cell.angle_beta   90.00
_cell.angle_gamma   90.00
#
_symmetry.space_group_name_H-M   'P 1'
#
loop_
_entity.id
_entity.type
_entity.pdbx_description
1 polymer ?
#
loop_
_entity_poly.entity_id
_entity_poly.type
_entity_poly.pdbx_seq_one_letter_code
_entity_poly.pdbx_strand_id
1 'polypeptide(L)'
;DDLSRGLGDVYKRQLISSNKSITPKDAFYLFETFGFPYELTKEISTENNIDIDDEDFNKLYDEHKEKSKAEKSLGNENMDIEVELNEFVGYENTESTSKIYQVETYDDKFIIFTEENPFYYEAGGQISDKGVVTIDNTSIEVIDVFQASNGATGLIVDSDIFKVDQEVKLSVNKSFRSGVSKSHTGAHIVHSALRNILGDHVAQAGSNVTPGKFRFDFSHTEKVSQEELDEIFALSNSAVFEDYEVNTNIMNIDEAKNEGALAFFGDKYDDDVRVVNIGDFSKELCGGTHVHNSHDVGLIVLLQESSIGSNLRRVEMLSGKLAYEFLSNAYKSYKSVSNILKVGVDDVQNKLQSQLETLETYEEKFKKVREQEISNLVSNIDERIEEVNNYKVYIE
;
A
#
# COMPACT_ATOMS: atom_id res chain seq x y z
N ASP A 1 -2.37 11.50 -1.74
CA ASP A 1 -1.07 12.17 -1.85
C ASP A 1 -1.13 13.65 -1.51
N ASP A 2 -2.18 14.37 -1.91
CA ASP A 2 -2.32 15.79 -1.57
C ASP A 2 -2.58 16.07 -0.09
N LEU A 3 -3.21 15.17 0.65
CA LEU A 3 -3.44 15.34 2.10
C LEU A 3 -2.17 15.07 2.91
N SER A 4 -1.37 14.08 2.54
CA SER A 4 -0.08 13.81 3.19
C SER A 4 0.97 14.83 2.78
N ARG A 5 0.99 15.29 1.52
CA ARG A 5 1.78 16.44 1.06
C ARG A 5 1.34 17.72 1.76
N GLY A 6 0.04 17.97 1.89
CA GLY A 6 -0.49 19.14 2.59
C GLY A 6 -0.07 19.18 4.07
N LEU A 7 -0.12 18.06 4.79
CA LEU A 7 0.35 17.95 6.18
C LEU A 7 1.88 18.02 6.28
N GLY A 8 2.61 17.38 5.38
CA GLY A 8 4.06 17.48 5.27
C GLY A 8 4.50 18.92 4.98
N ASP A 9 3.83 19.62 4.07
CA ASP A 9 4.08 21.04 3.75
C ASP A 9 3.76 21.98 4.92
N VAL A 10 2.71 21.71 5.69
CA VAL A 10 2.39 22.50 6.89
C VAL A 10 3.44 22.30 7.97
N TYR A 11 3.83 21.07 8.25
CA TYR A 11 4.86 20.76 9.26
C TYR A 11 6.23 21.29 8.84
N LYS A 12 6.58 21.19 7.57
CA LYS A 12 7.78 21.76 6.96
C LYS A 12 7.80 23.29 7.09
N ARG A 13 6.73 24.00 6.73
CA ARG A 13 6.63 25.46 6.92
C ARG A 13 6.77 25.84 8.39
N GLN A 14 6.29 25.00 9.29
CA GLN A 14 6.41 25.20 10.74
C GLN A 14 7.85 25.00 11.22
N LEU A 15 8.59 24.02 10.71
CA LEU A 15 10.02 23.81 10.99
C LEU A 15 10.88 24.96 10.44
N ILE A 16 10.65 25.39 9.20
CA ILE A 16 11.37 26.51 8.57
C ILE A 16 11.05 27.85 9.29
N SER A 17 9.77 28.10 9.63
CA SER A 17 9.36 29.33 10.31
C SER A 17 9.83 29.44 11.77
N SER A 18 10.20 28.31 12.40
CA SER A 18 10.71 28.25 13.78
C SER A 18 12.22 28.46 13.90
N ASN A 19 12.91 28.83 12.82
CA ASN A 19 14.38 28.99 12.76
C ASN A 19 15.17 27.76 13.24
N LYS A 20 14.58 26.56 13.17
CA LYS A 20 15.28 25.31 13.49
C LYS A 20 15.87 24.74 12.21
N SER A 21 17.12 24.32 12.27
CA SER A 21 17.74 23.53 11.21
C SER A 21 16.97 22.21 11.05
N ILE A 22 16.66 21.83 9.82
CA ILE A 22 16.11 20.50 9.54
C ILE A 22 17.23 19.50 9.74
N THR A 23 17.08 18.61 10.69
CA THR A 23 18.06 17.55 10.96
C THR A 23 17.77 16.31 10.10
N PRO A 24 18.76 15.39 9.90
CA PRO A 24 18.52 14.10 9.26
C PRO A 24 17.36 13.31 9.90
N LYS A 25 17.16 13.44 11.21
CA LYS A 25 16.02 12.84 11.95
C LYS A 25 14.68 13.46 11.59
N ASP A 26 14.62 14.77 11.39
CA ASP A 26 13.39 15.45 10.96
C ASP A 26 13.06 15.06 9.52
N ALA A 27 14.05 14.96 8.64
CA ALA A 27 13.90 14.49 7.27
C ALA A 27 13.41 13.02 7.23
N PHE A 28 13.97 12.17 8.09
CA PHE A 28 13.55 10.77 8.22
C PHE A 28 12.13 10.67 8.79
N TYR A 29 11.77 11.46 9.77
CA TYR A 29 10.41 11.51 10.31
C TYR A 29 9.37 11.95 9.27
N LEU A 30 9.70 12.93 8.43
CA LEU A 30 8.84 13.34 7.31
C LEU A 30 8.68 12.21 6.29
N PHE A 31 9.74 11.48 6.00
CA PHE A 31 9.72 10.32 5.10
C PHE A 31 8.88 9.17 5.67
N GLU A 32 9.18 8.74 6.91
CA GLU A 32 8.54 7.58 7.56
C GLU A 32 7.07 7.82 7.87
N THR A 33 6.73 8.99 8.44
CA THR A 33 5.39 9.25 8.98
C THR A 33 4.43 9.81 7.94
N PHE A 34 4.93 10.65 7.02
CA PHE A 34 4.10 11.36 6.04
C PHE A 34 4.37 10.94 4.59
N GLY A 35 5.30 10.01 4.36
CA GLY A 35 5.68 9.58 3.00
C GLY A 35 6.33 10.69 2.17
N PHE A 36 6.88 11.74 2.82
CA PHE A 36 7.46 12.87 2.11
C PHE A 36 8.85 12.51 1.56
N PRO A 37 9.09 12.60 0.23
CA PRO A 37 10.34 12.16 -0.38
C PRO A 37 11.56 12.89 0.20
N TYR A 38 12.62 12.13 0.48
CA TYR A 38 13.87 12.69 1.04
C TYR A 38 14.51 13.70 0.11
N GLU A 39 14.53 13.41 -1.20
CA GLU A 39 15.10 14.29 -2.23
C GLU A 39 14.42 15.67 -2.21
N LEU A 40 13.11 15.70 -2.04
CA LEU A 40 12.34 16.93 -1.94
C LEU A 40 12.63 17.68 -0.63
N THR A 41 12.81 16.95 0.49
CA THR A 41 13.24 17.56 1.78
C THR A 41 14.61 18.19 1.63
N LYS A 42 15.53 17.53 0.93
CA LYS A 42 16.91 17.99 0.69
C LYS A 42 16.93 19.22 -0.22
N GLU A 43 16.19 19.20 -1.34
CA GLU A 43 16.10 20.35 -2.26
C GLU A 43 15.64 21.60 -1.54
N ILE A 44 14.57 21.49 -0.75
CA ILE A 44 14.01 22.60 0.01
C ILE A 44 14.94 23.08 1.11
N SER A 45 15.65 22.16 1.77
CA SER A 45 16.65 22.52 2.77
C SER A 45 17.79 23.30 2.14
N THR A 46 18.26 22.88 0.97
CA THR A 46 19.30 23.56 0.19
C THR A 46 18.86 24.96 -0.24
N GLU A 47 17.62 25.13 -0.70
CA GLU A 47 17.03 26.45 -1.03
C GLU A 47 17.02 27.42 0.19
N ASN A 48 16.94 26.86 1.41
CA ASN A 48 16.96 27.63 2.65
C ASN A 48 18.36 27.67 3.31
N ASN A 49 19.44 27.32 2.60
CA ASN A 49 20.82 27.23 3.06
C ASN A 49 21.00 26.28 4.28
N ILE A 50 20.22 25.22 4.32
CA ILE A 50 20.35 24.14 5.31
C ILE A 50 20.89 22.91 4.57
N ASP A 51 22.03 22.42 5.02
CA ASP A 51 22.61 21.17 4.49
C ASP A 51 22.16 20.00 5.36
N ILE A 52 21.70 18.93 4.72
CA ILE A 52 21.31 17.68 5.39
C ILE A 52 22.34 16.62 5.00
N ASP A 53 22.91 15.97 5.99
CA ASP A 53 23.87 14.89 5.78
C ASP A 53 23.18 13.62 5.28
N ASP A 54 23.53 13.23 4.05
CA ASP A 54 23.00 12.03 3.40
C ASP A 54 23.39 10.74 4.12
N GLU A 55 24.59 10.68 4.71
CA GLU A 55 25.08 9.49 5.42
C GLU A 55 24.24 9.23 6.68
N ASP A 56 23.94 10.28 7.43
CA ASP A 56 23.11 10.17 8.63
C ASP A 56 21.64 9.82 8.32
N PHE A 57 21.08 10.34 7.22
CA PHE A 57 19.74 9.94 6.78
C PHE A 57 19.71 8.47 6.33
N ASN A 58 20.66 8.04 5.50
CA ASN A 58 20.77 6.66 5.03
C ASN A 58 20.94 5.68 6.17
N LYS A 59 21.68 6.03 7.20
CA LYS A 59 21.83 5.20 8.41
C LYS A 59 20.51 5.01 9.15
N LEU A 60 19.72 6.08 9.33
CA LEU A 60 18.38 5.97 9.92
C LEU A 60 17.42 5.15 9.05
N TYR A 61 17.52 5.29 7.74
CA TYR A 61 16.74 4.52 6.78
C TYR A 61 17.10 3.03 6.83
N ASP A 62 18.39 2.69 6.89
CA ASP A 62 18.86 1.32 7.02
C ASP A 62 18.48 0.69 8.37
N GLU A 63 18.62 1.44 9.48
CA GLU A 63 18.16 1.01 10.80
C GLU A 63 16.65 0.72 10.83
N HIS A 64 15.84 1.55 10.16
CA HIS A 64 14.40 1.33 10.02
C HIS A 64 14.10 0.10 9.16
N LYS A 65 14.82 -0.06 8.06
CA LYS A 65 14.70 -1.22 7.16
C LYS A 65 15.06 -2.52 7.88
N GLU A 66 16.11 -2.50 8.70
CA GLU A 66 16.50 -3.65 9.52
C GLU A 66 15.47 -3.93 10.64
N LYS A 67 14.94 -2.91 11.31
CA LYS A 67 13.84 -3.07 12.28
C LYS A 67 12.56 -3.60 11.62
N SER A 68 12.22 -3.06 10.46
CA SER A 68 11.06 -3.53 9.68
C SER A 68 11.24 -4.95 9.15
N LYS A 69 12.49 -5.37 8.85
CA LYS A 69 12.82 -6.76 8.56
C LYS A 69 12.75 -7.62 9.82
N ALA A 70 13.27 -7.16 10.96
CA ALA A 70 13.22 -7.89 12.22
C ALA A 70 11.79 -8.07 12.74
N GLU A 71 10.90 -7.07 12.58
CA GLU A 71 9.48 -7.21 12.88
C GLU A 71 8.76 -8.15 11.91
N LYS A 72 9.21 -8.23 10.64
CA LYS A 72 8.72 -9.21 9.66
C LYS A 72 9.35 -10.59 9.85
N SER A 73 10.52 -10.70 10.46
CA SER A 73 11.28 -11.95 10.60
C SER A 73 10.96 -12.75 11.87
N LEU A 74 9.86 -12.49 12.57
CA LEU A 74 9.40 -13.40 13.62
C LEU A 74 9.12 -14.84 13.10
N GLY A 75 9.06 -15.02 11.77
CA GLY A 75 8.89 -16.32 11.12
C GLY A 75 10.06 -16.77 10.21
N ASN A 76 11.12 -15.98 10.03
CA ASN A 76 12.17 -16.24 9.03
C ASN A 76 13.61 -16.26 9.58
N GLU A 77 13.84 -16.44 10.87
CA GLU A 77 15.14 -16.92 11.29
C GLU A 77 15.26 -18.38 10.84
N ASN A 78 16.34 -18.68 10.09
CA ASN A 78 16.70 -20.02 9.64
C ASN A 78 16.91 -20.96 10.84
N MET A 79 15.81 -21.36 11.48
CA MET A 79 15.84 -22.48 12.40
C MET A 79 15.92 -23.75 11.57
N ASP A 80 17.02 -24.43 11.68
CA ASP A 80 17.22 -25.75 11.05
C ASP A 80 16.47 -26.79 11.91
N ILE A 81 15.12 -26.73 11.81
CA ILE A 81 14.26 -27.70 12.50
C ILE A 81 14.16 -28.93 11.60
N GLU A 82 14.67 -30.04 12.09
CA GLU A 82 14.49 -31.36 11.44
C GLU A 82 13.05 -31.84 11.71
N VAL A 83 12.22 -31.82 10.67
CA VAL A 83 10.79 -32.11 10.74
C VAL A 83 10.33 -32.87 9.49
N GLU A 84 9.34 -33.76 9.64
CA GLU A 84 8.71 -34.42 8.49
C GLU A 84 7.84 -33.43 7.69
N LEU A 85 7.79 -33.65 6.36
CA LEU A 85 6.92 -32.84 5.48
C LEU A 85 5.46 -33.13 5.78
N ASN A 86 4.65 -32.08 5.94
CA ASN A 86 3.22 -32.17 6.14
C ASN A 86 2.43 -31.73 4.89
N GLU A 87 1.16 -32.09 4.84
CA GLU A 87 0.28 -31.76 3.73
C GLU A 87 -0.37 -30.38 3.91
N PHE A 88 -0.19 -29.50 2.93
CA PHE A 88 -0.94 -28.23 2.87
C PHE A 88 -2.30 -28.45 2.21
N VAL A 89 -3.36 -28.39 3.00
CA VAL A 89 -4.76 -28.57 2.53
C VAL A 89 -5.50 -27.24 2.35
N GLY A 90 -4.81 -26.10 2.49
CA GLY A 90 -5.38 -24.77 2.60
C GLY A 90 -5.86 -24.14 1.28
N TYR A 91 -5.66 -24.78 0.13
CA TYR A 91 -6.27 -24.32 -1.12
C TYR A 91 -7.79 -24.59 -1.15
N GLU A 92 -8.20 -25.75 -0.66
CA GLU A 92 -9.60 -26.18 -0.67
C GLU A 92 -10.29 -26.00 0.70
N ASN A 93 -9.52 -26.11 1.79
CA ASN A 93 -10.06 -26.16 3.13
C ASN A 93 -9.54 -25.00 4.01
N THR A 94 -10.45 -24.35 4.71
CA THR A 94 -10.11 -23.37 5.77
C THR A 94 -10.20 -23.97 7.17
N GLU A 95 -10.62 -25.23 7.28
CA GLU A 95 -10.68 -25.98 8.52
C GLU A 95 -10.16 -27.40 8.28
N SER A 96 -9.42 -27.96 9.25
CA SER A 96 -8.96 -29.33 9.24
C SER A 96 -8.92 -29.85 10.69
N THR A 97 -9.14 -31.13 10.87
CA THR A 97 -8.84 -31.82 12.14
C THR A 97 -7.64 -32.71 11.89
N SER A 98 -6.57 -32.44 12.61
CA SER A 98 -5.27 -33.07 12.32
C SER A 98 -4.53 -33.43 13.61
N LYS A 99 -3.63 -34.38 13.50
CA LYS A 99 -2.82 -34.85 14.60
C LYS A 99 -1.50 -34.09 14.67
N ILE A 100 -1.10 -33.66 15.87
CA ILE A 100 0.21 -33.06 16.12
C ILE A 100 1.26 -34.19 16.10
N TYR A 101 2.26 -34.06 15.21
CA TYR A 101 3.36 -35.02 15.19
C TYR A 101 4.69 -34.47 15.77
N GLN A 102 4.82 -33.11 15.86
CA GLN A 102 5.98 -32.46 16.47
C GLN A 102 5.59 -31.13 17.13
N VAL A 103 6.28 -30.82 18.25
CA VAL A 103 6.18 -29.54 18.95
C VAL A 103 7.58 -29.06 19.25
N GLU A 104 7.91 -27.83 18.85
CA GLU A 104 9.21 -27.20 19.09
C GLU A 104 9.04 -25.96 19.95
N THR A 105 10.06 -25.62 20.72
CA THR A 105 10.14 -24.37 21.47
C THR A 105 10.84 -23.33 20.64
N TYR A 106 10.24 -22.15 20.52
CA TYR A 106 10.75 -21.01 19.77
C TYR A 106 10.68 -19.74 20.65
N ASP A 107 11.82 -19.34 21.21
CA ASP A 107 11.92 -18.30 22.22
C ASP A 107 10.95 -18.59 23.40
N ASP A 108 9.96 -17.70 23.62
CA ASP A 108 8.90 -17.82 24.61
C ASP A 108 7.61 -18.44 24.04
N LYS A 109 7.64 -18.97 22.81
CA LYS A 109 6.52 -19.53 22.07
C LYS A 109 6.73 -20.97 21.67
N PHE A 110 5.76 -21.54 20.99
CA PHE A 110 5.80 -22.92 20.51
C PHE A 110 5.44 -22.98 19.04
N ILE A 111 6.11 -23.89 18.32
CA ILE A 111 5.75 -24.24 16.93
C ILE A 111 5.14 -25.62 16.96
N ILE A 112 3.91 -25.74 16.49
CA ILE A 112 3.22 -27.02 16.37
C ILE A 112 3.16 -27.45 14.91
N PHE A 113 3.56 -28.69 14.63
CA PHE A 113 3.46 -29.31 13.31
C PHE A 113 2.38 -30.37 13.33
N THR A 114 1.50 -30.33 12.36
CA THR A 114 0.35 -31.23 12.20
C THR A 114 0.43 -31.96 10.86
N GLU A 115 -0.12 -33.18 10.78
CA GLU A 115 -0.09 -34.00 9.56
C GLU A 115 -0.69 -33.28 8.35
N GLU A 116 -1.84 -32.58 8.55
CA GLU A 116 -2.47 -31.67 7.60
C GLU A 116 -2.48 -30.25 8.16
N ASN A 117 -2.21 -29.26 7.34
CA ASN A 117 -2.23 -27.85 7.73
C ASN A 117 -2.97 -26.99 6.69
N PRO A 118 -4.08 -26.28 7.07
CA PRO A 118 -4.80 -25.39 6.18
C PRO A 118 -4.24 -23.95 6.15
N PHE A 119 -3.26 -23.60 7.00
CA PHE A 119 -2.73 -22.25 7.11
C PHE A 119 -1.67 -22.00 6.06
N TYR A 120 -1.86 -20.97 5.25
CA TYR A 120 -0.88 -20.49 4.30
C TYR A 120 0.24 -19.76 5.02
N TYR A 121 1.50 -20.09 4.71
CA TYR A 121 2.64 -19.35 5.19
C TYR A 121 2.98 -18.16 4.28
N GLU A 122 3.70 -17.16 4.77
CA GLU A 122 4.05 -15.96 4.00
C GLU A 122 4.99 -16.31 2.82
N ALA A 123 4.46 -16.26 1.61
CA ALA A 123 5.20 -16.55 0.39
C ALA A 123 4.61 -15.79 -0.83
N GLY A 124 5.44 -15.53 -1.84
CA GLY A 124 5.02 -14.90 -3.10
C GLY A 124 4.38 -13.52 -2.91
N GLY A 125 4.75 -12.81 -1.83
CA GLY A 125 4.16 -11.51 -1.46
C GLY A 125 2.80 -11.59 -0.75
N GLN A 126 2.22 -12.77 -0.60
CA GLN A 126 1.02 -12.99 0.22
C GLN A 126 1.43 -13.22 1.67
N ILE A 127 0.80 -12.47 2.60
CA ILE A 127 1.04 -12.64 4.04
C ILE A 127 0.47 -13.96 4.56
N SER A 128 1.01 -14.43 5.70
CA SER A 128 0.52 -15.63 6.39
C SER A 128 -0.90 -15.50 6.88
N ASP A 129 -1.60 -16.62 7.00
CA ASP A 129 -2.95 -16.66 7.53
C ASP A 129 -3.02 -16.40 9.03
N LYS A 130 -4.18 -15.97 9.45
CA LYS A 130 -4.58 -15.84 10.85
C LYS A 130 -5.70 -16.82 11.17
N GLY A 131 -5.76 -17.27 12.41
CA GLY A 131 -6.80 -18.19 12.84
C GLY A 131 -6.54 -18.75 14.23
N VAL A 132 -7.11 -19.90 14.52
CA VAL A 132 -7.01 -20.54 15.83
C VAL A 132 -6.74 -22.05 15.72
N VAL A 133 -6.05 -22.57 16.72
CA VAL A 133 -5.94 -24.02 16.99
C VAL A 133 -6.79 -24.32 18.21
N THR A 134 -7.67 -25.30 18.12
CA THR A 134 -8.58 -25.67 19.20
C THR A 134 -8.30 -27.10 19.68
N ILE A 135 -8.10 -27.25 20.99
CA ILE A 135 -7.95 -28.53 21.68
C ILE A 135 -8.86 -28.52 22.92
N ASP A 136 -9.62 -29.58 23.16
CA ASP A 136 -10.49 -29.75 24.33
C ASP A 136 -11.38 -28.51 24.64
N ASN A 137 -11.97 -27.88 23.60
CA ASN A 137 -12.73 -26.64 23.63
C ASN A 137 -11.93 -25.36 24.01
N THR A 138 -10.61 -25.45 24.10
CA THR A 138 -9.73 -24.27 24.27
C THR A 138 -9.19 -23.85 22.91
N SER A 139 -9.44 -22.61 22.52
CA SER A 139 -8.94 -22.04 21.28
C SER A 139 -7.76 -21.11 21.53
N ILE A 140 -6.64 -21.38 20.89
CA ILE A 140 -5.41 -20.59 20.96
C ILE A 140 -5.20 -19.92 19.60
N GLU A 141 -4.87 -18.64 19.63
CA GLU A 141 -4.60 -17.84 18.41
C GLU A 141 -3.29 -18.29 17.76
N VAL A 142 -3.30 -18.43 16.44
CA VAL A 142 -2.11 -18.60 15.61
C VAL A 142 -1.49 -17.24 15.38
N ILE A 143 -0.30 -17.03 15.95
CA ILE A 143 0.45 -15.77 15.87
C ILE A 143 1.01 -15.61 14.47
N ASP A 144 1.65 -16.68 13.94
CA ASP A 144 2.22 -16.72 12.60
C ASP A 144 2.35 -18.15 12.10
N VAL A 145 2.75 -18.33 10.84
CA VAL A 145 3.00 -19.62 10.22
C VAL A 145 4.48 -19.69 9.88
N PHE A 146 5.17 -20.71 10.42
CA PHE A 146 6.56 -21.00 10.16
C PHE A 146 6.70 -21.96 8.97
N GLN A 147 7.79 -21.83 8.19
CA GLN A 147 8.16 -22.84 7.20
C GLN A 147 9.58 -23.38 7.50
N ALA A 148 9.71 -24.69 7.61
CA ALA A 148 10.98 -25.37 7.73
C ALA A 148 11.71 -25.46 6.39
N SER A 149 13.01 -25.76 6.41
CA SER A 149 13.87 -25.83 5.23
C SER A 149 13.44 -26.88 4.19
N ASN A 150 12.73 -27.93 4.62
CA ASN A 150 12.16 -28.96 3.74
C ASN A 150 10.77 -28.62 3.20
N GLY A 151 10.22 -27.44 3.52
CA GLY A 151 8.90 -26.99 3.10
C GLY A 151 7.75 -27.30 4.07
N ALA A 152 7.98 -28.04 5.15
CA ALA A 152 6.96 -28.28 6.17
C ALA A 152 6.52 -26.97 6.85
N THR A 153 5.23 -26.84 7.13
CA THR A 153 4.66 -25.64 7.76
C THR A 153 4.20 -25.94 9.18
N GLY A 154 4.62 -25.10 10.14
CA GLY A 154 4.24 -25.16 11.55
C GLY A 154 3.50 -23.90 12.00
N LEU A 155 2.68 -24.00 13.02
CA LEU A 155 1.89 -22.90 13.57
C LEU A 155 2.55 -22.37 14.83
N ILE A 156 2.90 -21.08 14.84
CA ILE A 156 3.46 -20.39 16.01
C ILE A 156 2.31 -19.99 16.94
N VAL A 157 2.38 -20.46 18.18
CA VAL A 157 1.37 -20.21 19.21
C VAL A 157 2.03 -19.80 20.54
N ASP A 158 1.31 -19.02 21.35
CA ASP A 158 1.72 -18.63 22.71
C ASP A 158 1.03 -19.52 23.76
N SER A 159 1.32 -20.82 23.72
CA SER A 159 0.75 -21.77 24.70
C SER A 159 1.48 -23.10 24.67
N ASP A 160 1.76 -23.66 25.84
CA ASP A 160 2.44 -24.92 26.09
C ASP A 160 1.50 -26.14 26.26
N ILE A 161 0.20 -25.94 25.99
CA ILE A 161 -0.81 -27.02 26.21
C ILE A 161 -0.73 -28.15 25.18
N PHE A 162 -0.07 -27.89 24.03
CA PHE A 162 0.00 -28.82 22.92
C PHE A 162 1.05 -29.90 23.10
N LYS A 163 0.70 -31.15 22.79
CA LYS A 163 1.58 -32.30 22.88
C LYS A 163 1.49 -33.15 21.61
N VAL A 164 2.57 -33.85 21.33
CA VAL A 164 2.61 -34.83 20.26
C VAL A 164 1.50 -35.90 20.49
N ASP A 165 0.97 -36.41 19.41
CA ASP A 165 -0.13 -37.39 19.33
C ASP A 165 -1.54 -36.82 19.67
N GLN A 166 -1.66 -35.56 20.03
CA GLN A 166 -2.99 -34.93 20.23
C GLN A 166 -3.65 -34.58 18.90
N GLU A 167 -4.97 -34.79 18.86
CA GLU A 167 -5.82 -34.30 17.76
C GLU A 167 -6.25 -32.86 18.06
N VAL A 168 -6.10 -31.97 17.08
CA VAL A 168 -6.46 -30.57 17.17
C VAL A 168 -7.33 -30.16 15.98
N LYS A 169 -8.25 -29.23 16.22
CA LYS A 169 -8.98 -28.57 15.14
C LYS A 169 -8.25 -27.28 14.75
N LEU A 170 -7.90 -27.18 13.49
CA LEU A 170 -7.27 -26.03 12.85
C LEU A 170 -8.36 -25.22 12.14
N SER A 171 -8.42 -23.92 12.40
CA SER A 171 -9.44 -23.06 11.79
C SER A 171 -8.82 -21.73 11.35
N VAL A 172 -8.66 -21.56 10.04
CA VAL A 172 -8.24 -20.31 9.42
C VAL A 172 -9.36 -19.28 9.50
N ASN A 173 -9.03 -18.04 9.75
CA ASN A 173 -9.99 -16.94 9.72
C ASN A 173 -10.49 -16.73 8.29
N LYS A 174 -11.70 -17.21 8.01
CA LYS A 174 -12.32 -17.18 6.67
C LYS A 174 -12.40 -15.77 6.07
N SER A 175 -12.72 -14.77 6.89
CA SER A 175 -12.83 -13.38 6.44
C SER A 175 -11.47 -12.82 6.04
N PHE A 176 -10.43 -13.13 6.82
CA PHE A 176 -9.06 -12.75 6.53
C PHE A 176 -8.56 -13.40 5.24
N ARG A 177 -8.63 -14.75 5.14
CA ARG A 177 -8.26 -15.52 3.96
C ARG A 177 -8.99 -15.04 2.70
N SER A 178 -10.31 -14.84 2.78
CA SER A 178 -11.10 -14.33 1.67
C SER A 178 -10.62 -12.94 1.22
N GLY A 179 -10.31 -12.06 2.17
CA GLY A 179 -9.76 -10.72 1.85
C GLY A 179 -8.41 -10.82 1.15
N VAL A 180 -7.52 -11.70 1.60
CA VAL A 180 -6.20 -11.95 0.99
C VAL A 180 -6.36 -12.54 -0.41
N SER A 181 -7.18 -13.59 -0.58
CA SER A 181 -7.41 -14.24 -1.89
C SER A 181 -7.99 -13.27 -2.93
N LYS A 182 -8.88 -12.37 -2.53
CA LYS A 182 -9.40 -11.28 -3.38
C LYS A 182 -8.30 -10.33 -3.83
N SER A 183 -7.45 -9.90 -2.91
CA SER A 183 -6.33 -9.02 -3.21
C SER A 183 -5.30 -9.72 -4.11
N HIS A 184 -5.03 -11.01 -3.89
CA HIS A 184 -4.07 -11.75 -4.69
C HIS A 184 -4.55 -11.94 -6.13
N THR A 185 -5.79 -12.38 -6.31
CA THR A 185 -6.38 -12.47 -7.65
C THR A 185 -6.46 -11.08 -8.31
N GLY A 186 -6.79 -10.03 -7.54
CA GLY A 186 -6.74 -8.65 -8.01
C GLY A 186 -5.36 -8.23 -8.50
N ALA A 187 -4.28 -8.68 -7.85
CA ALA A 187 -2.91 -8.39 -8.29
C ALA A 187 -2.60 -9.01 -9.66
N HIS A 188 -3.03 -10.25 -9.92
CA HIS A 188 -2.89 -10.89 -11.24
C HIS A 188 -3.71 -10.18 -12.32
N ILE A 189 -4.94 -9.78 -12.01
CA ILE A 189 -5.77 -9.00 -12.95
C ILE A 189 -5.07 -7.68 -13.29
N VAL A 190 -4.55 -6.97 -12.30
CA VAL A 190 -3.85 -5.70 -12.53
C VAL A 190 -2.53 -5.90 -13.29
N HIS A 191 -1.78 -6.96 -13.00
CA HIS A 191 -0.56 -7.28 -13.75
C HIS A 191 -0.86 -7.49 -15.24
N SER A 192 -1.88 -8.26 -15.54
CA SER A 192 -2.32 -8.47 -16.93
C SER A 192 -2.79 -7.16 -17.57
N ALA A 193 -3.56 -6.32 -16.88
CA ALA A 193 -3.99 -5.01 -17.39
C ALA A 193 -2.80 -4.08 -17.64
N LEU A 194 -1.80 -4.03 -16.74
CA LEU A 194 -0.58 -3.27 -16.92
C LEU A 194 0.18 -3.72 -18.19
N ARG A 195 0.32 -5.02 -18.39
CA ARG A 195 0.97 -5.56 -19.61
C ARG A 195 0.20 -5.22 -20.89
N ASN A 196 -1.12 -5.31 -20.85
CA ASN A 196 -1.96 -5.00 -22.00
C ASN A 196 -1.85 -3.52 -22.42
N ILE A 197 -1.74 -2.60 -21.48
CA ILE A 197 -1.71 -1.15 -21.76
C ILE A 197 -0.28 -0.64 -21.97
N LEU A 198 0.66 -1.03 -21.09
CA LEU A 198 2.03 -0.51 -21.13
C LEU A 198 2.97 -1.36 -21.98
N GLY A 199 2.63 -2.63 -22.23
CA GLY A 199 3.40 -3.55 -23.09
C GLY A 199 4.06 -4.70 -22.33
N ASP A 200 4.58 -5.66 -23.11
CA ASP A 200 5.13 -6.93 -22.63
C ASP A 200 6.41 -6.82 -21.79
N HIS A 201 7.06 -5.66 -21.76
CA HIS A 201 8.22 -5.40 -20.90
C HIS A 201 7.86 -5.28 -19.41
N VAL A 202 6.58 -5.10 -19.11
CA VAL A 202 6.10 -5.07 -17.72
C VAL A 202 6.27 -6.44 -17.11
N ALA A 203 7.11 -6.53 -16.09
CA ALA A 203 7.36 -7.74 -15.32
C ALA A 203 7.27 -7.42 -13.83
N GLN A 204 6.77 -8.34 -13.02
CA GLN A 204 6.72 -8.17 -11.58
C GLN A 204 8.13 -8.09 -11.00
N ALA A 205 8.39 -7.07 -10.20
CA ALA A 205 9.61 -6.90 -9.40
C ALA A 205 9.38 -7.15 -7.90
N GLY A 206 8.13 -7.07 -7.46
CA GLY A 206 7.73 -7.36 -6.09
C GLY A 206 6.23 -7.23 -5.90
N SER A 207 5.72 -7.81 -4.82
CA SER A 207 4.32 -7.68 -4.43
C SER A 207 4.17 -7.69 -2.90
N ASN A 208 3.04 -7.18 -2.42
CA ASN A 208 2.59 -7.35 -1.06
C ASN A 208 1.08 -7.43 -1.05
N VAL A 209 0.54 -8.54 -0.58
CA VAL A 209 -0.89 -8.87 -0.64
C VAL A 209 -1.42 -9.07 0.77
N THR A 210 -2.34 -8.20 1.16
CA THR A 210 -3.01 -8.17 2.47
C THR A 210 -4.53 -8.16 2.29
N PRO A 211 -5.34 -8.39 3.33
CA PRO A 211 -6.79 -8.37 3.19
C PRO A 211 -7.33 -7.04 2.66
N GLY A 212 -7.84 -7.03 1.44
CA GLY A 212 -8.46 -5.88 0.80
C GLY A 212 -7.49 -4.80 0.30
N LYS A 213 -6.18 -4.97 0.47
CA LYS A 213 -5.15 -4.08 -0.08
C LYS A 213 -4.01 -4.88 -0.68
N PHE A 214 -3.49 -4.42 -1.81
CA PHE A 214 -2.29 -5.00 -2.40
C PHE A 214 -1.42 -3.93 -3.07
N ARG A 215 -0.14 -4.25 -3.16
CA ARG A 215 0.89 -3.46 -3.81
C ARG A 215 1.55 -4.32 -4.87
N PHE A 216 1.81 -3.73 -6.02
CA PHE A 216 2.47 -4.39 -7.14
C PHE A 216 3.59 -3.50 -7.67
N ASP A 217 4.81 -4.03 -7.65
CA ASP A 217 6.01 -3.38 -8.13
C ASP A 217 6.37 -3.99 -9.48
N PHE A 218 6.63 -3.16 -10.48
CA PHE A 218 6.84 -3.63 -11.86
C PHE A 218 7.91 -2.84 -12.61
N SER A 219 8.48 -3.48 -13.62
CA SER A 219 9.45 -2.84 -14.51
C SER A 219 8.75 -1.91 -15.49
N HIS A 220 9.09 -0.61 -15.42
CA HIS A 220 8.67 0.41 -16.38
C HIS A 220 9.55 1.65 -16.24
N THR A 221 9.97 2.24 -17.37
CA THR A 221 10.97 3.33 -17.37
C THR A 221 10.38 4.71 -17.17
N GLU A 222 9.15 4.92 -17.63
CA GLU A 222 8.49 6.22 -17.63
C GLU A 222 7.43 6.30 -16.53
N LYS A 223 7.02 7.52 -16.22
CA LYS A 223 5.85 7.74 -15.35
C LYS A 223 4.61 7.31 -16.12
N VAL A 224 3.78 6.47 -15.50
CA VAL A 224 2.48 6.12 -16.08
C VAL A 224 1.59 7.37 -16.10
N SER A 225 1.06 7.71 -17.25
CA SER A 225 0.15 8.85 -17.40
C SER A 225 -1.20 8.59 -16.72
N GLN A 226 -1.96 9.66 -16.45
CA GLN A 226 -3.28 9.50 -15.84
C GLN A 226 -4.25 8.74 -16.77
N GLU A 227 -4.15 8.98 -18.07
CA GLU A 227 -4.93 8.30 -19.09
C GLU A 227 -4.64 6.80 -19.10
N GLU A 228 -3.38 6.39 -19.06
CA GLU A 228 -3.00 4.97 -18.97
C GLU A 228 -3.46 4.35 -17.66
N LEU A 229 -3.35 5.06 -16.52
CA LEU A 229 -3.86 4.59 -15.24
C LEU A 229 -5.39 4.38 -15.28
N ASP A 230 -6.13 5.29 -15.89
CA ASP A 230 -7.57 5.21 -16.04
C ASP A 230 -7.96 4.00 -16.92
N GLU A 231 -7.21 3.74 -18.01
CA GLU A 231 -7.40 2.58 -18.87
C GLU A 231 -7.07 1.25 -18.16
N ILE A 232 -5.95 1.20 -17.42
CA ILE A 232 -5.56 0.01 -16.62
C ILE A 232 -6.63 -0.29 -15.57
N PHE A 233 -7.11 0.74 -14.89
CA PHE A 233 -8.14 0.62 -13.87
C PHE A 233 -9.48 0.15 -14.46
N ALA A 234 -9.88 0.72 -15.59
CA ALA A 234 -11.10 0.31 -16.30
C ALA A 234 -11.01 -1.13 -16.79
N LEU A 235 -9.88 -1.53 -17.41
CA LEU A 235 -9.63 -2.88 -17.89
C LEU A 235 -9.61 -3.90 -16.74
N SER A 236 -8.98 -3.57 -15.62
CA SER A 236 -8.96 -4.42 -14.43
C SER A 236 -10.37 -4.68 -13.89
N ASN A 237 -11.19 -3.63 -13.75
CA ASN A 237 -12.57 -3.80 -13.29
C ASN A 237 -13.47 -4.49 -14.35
N SER A 238 -13.21 -4.28 -15.64
CA SER A 238 -13.90 -5.04 -16.69
C SER A 238 -13.65 -6.55 -16.54
N ALA A 239 -12.40 -6.97 -16.30
CA ALA A 239 -12.08 -8.38 -16.07
C ALA A 239 -12.75 -8.95 -14.81
N VAL A 240 -12.95 -8.12 -13.77
CA VAL A 240 -13.75 -8.51 -12.60
C VAL A 240 -15.21 -8.75 -12.98
N PHE A 241 -15.81 -7.87 -13.79
CA PHE A 241 -17.22 -7.95 -14.16
C PHE A 241 -17.53 -9.03 -15.20
N GLU A 242 -16.54 -9.44 -16.01
CA GLU A 242 -16.68 -10.55 -16.98
C GLU A 242 -16.80 -11.93 -16.33
N ASP A 243 -16.59 -12.03 -15.03
CA ASP A 243 -16.77 -13.25 -14.24
C ASP A 243 -15.98 -14.46 -14.76
N TYR A 244 -14.70 -14.24 -15.07
CA TYR A 244 -13.80 -15.32 -15.47
C TYR A 244 -13.63 -16.36 -14.36
N GLU A 245 -13.67 -17.63 -14.72
CA GLU A 245 -13.32 -18.73 -13.82
C GLU A 245 -11.82 -18.68 -13.49
N VAL A 246 -11.47 -18.86 -12.20
CA VAL A 246 -10.09 -18.91 -11.72
C VAL A 246 -9.72 -20.36 -11.49
N ASN A 247 -8.97 -20.91 -12.41
CA ASN A 247 -8.54 -22.31 -12.40
C ASN A 247 -7.08 -22.45 -12.04
N THR A 248 -6.75 -23.52 -11.33
CA THR A 248 -5.36 -23.84 -10.97
C THR A 248 -4.99 -25.23 -11.46
N ASN A 249 -3.86 -25.33 -12.15
CA ASN A 249 -3.34 -26.59 -12.66
C ASN A 249 -1.89 -26.80 -12.20
N ILE A 250 -1.51 -28.02 -11.88
CA ILE A 250 -0.12 -28.42 -11.68
C ILE A 250 0.36 -29.01 -13.01
N MET A 251 1.46 -28.50 -13.54
CA MET A 251 2.05 -28.97 -14.79
C MET A 251 3.56 -28.77 -14.80
N ASN A 252 4.25 -29.41 -15.74
CA ASN A 252 5.67 -29.21 -15.91
C ASN A 252 5.99 -27.76 -16.30
N ILE A 253 7.09 -27.19 -15.79
CA ILE A 253 7.50 -25.80 -15.99
C ILE A 253 7.69 -25.45 -17.47
N ASP A 254 8.23 -26.36 -18.28
CA ASP A 254 8.45 -26.13 -19.71
C ASP A 254 7.11 -26.14 -20.47
N GLU A 255 6.16 -26.97 -20.07
CA GLU A 255 4.80 -26.99 -20.59
C GLU A 255 4.09 -25.67 -20.24
N ALA A 256 4.16 -25.22 -18.97
CA ALA A 256 3.61 -23.96 -18.52
C ALA A 256 4.14 -22.76 -19.33
N LYS A 257 5.44 -22.69 -19.57
CA LYS A 257 6.07 -21.63 -20.39
C LYS A 257 5.61 -21.71 -21.84
N ASN A 258 5.52 -22.91 -22.41
CA ASN A 258 5.06 -23.11 -23.78
C ASN A 258 3.60 -22.69 -23.98
N GLU A 259 2.80 -22.81 -22.94
CA GLU A 259 1.41 -22.33 -22.89
C GLU A 259 1.30 -20.83 -22.59
N GLY A 260 2.43 -20.12 -22.44
CA GLY A 260 2.46 -18.68 -22.22
C GLY A 260 2.27 -18.24 -20.77
N ALA A 261 2.44 -19.13 -19.79
CA ALA A 261 2.38 -18.76 -18.39
C ALA A 261 3.56 -17.83 -18.04
N LEU A 262 3.25 -16.73 -17.36
CA LEU A 262 4.26 -15.78 -16.89
C LEU A 262 4.94 -16.35 -15.64
N ALA A 263 6.27 -16.35 -15.65
CA ALA A 263 7.12 -16.73 -14.53
C ALA A 263 7.84 -15.50 -13.98
N PHE A 264 8.06 -15.42 -12.67
CA PHE A 264 8.82 -14.32 -12.07
C PHE A 264 10.31 -14.46 -12.38
N PHE A 265 10.97 -13.33 -12.62
CA PHE A 265 12.40 -13.30 -12.88
C PHE A 265 13.18 -13.61 -11.59
N GLY A 266 14.04 -14.64 -11.64
CA GLY A 266 14.98 -14.98 -10.57
C GLY A 266 14.51 -16.03 -9.58
N ASP A 267 13.26 -16.46 -9.63
CA ASP A 267 12.79 -17.57 -8.80
C ASP A 267 13.28 -18.91 -9.35
N LYS A 268 13.67 -19.80 -8.44
CA LYS A 268 13.93 -21.19 -8.76
C LYS A 268 12.62 -21.96 -8.60
N TYR A 269 12.18 -22.55 -9.68
CA TYR A 269 10.98 -23.37 -9.71
C TYR A 269 11.37 -24.84 -9.73
N ASP A 270 10.54 -25.67 -9.10
CA ASP A 270 10.59 -27.13 -9.25
C ASP A 270 10.16 -27.54 -10.66
N ASP A 271 10.36 -28.81 -11.00
CA ASP A 271 9.96 -29.37 -12.29
C ASP A 271 8.45 -29.27 -12.53
N ASP A 272 7.64 -29.41 -11.47
CA ASP A 272 6.21 -29.22 -11.46
C ASP A 272 5.84 -27.91 -10.78
N VAL A 273 5.07 -27.07 -11.49
CA VAL A 273 4.67 -25.73 -11.04
C VAL A 273 3.15 -25.59 -11.03
N ARG A 274 2.65 -24.77 -10.09
CA ARG A 274 1.25 -24.40 -10.02
C ARG A 274 0.98 -23.18 -10.90
N VAL A 275 0.12 -23.34 -11.90
CA VAL A 275 -0.33 -22.29 -12.82
C VAL A 275 -1.73 -21.85 -12.45
N VAL A 276 -1.90 -20.55 -12.28
CA VAL A 276 -3.19 -19.90 -12.02
C VAL A 276 -3.66 -19.23 -13.30
N ASN A 277 -4.86 -19.59 -13.77
CA ASN A 277 -5.51 -19.03 -14.94
C ASN A 277 -6.74 -18.25 -14.51
N ILE A 278 -6.93 -17.04 -15.02
CA ILE A 278 -8.13 -16.22 -14.87
C ILE A 278 -8.75 -16.11 -16.27
N GLY A 279 -9.56 -17.09 -16.65
CA GLY A 279 -10.03 -17.26 -18.01
C GLY A 279 -8.87 -17.17 -19.02
N ASP A 280 -9.08 -16.41 -20.10
CA ASP A 280 -8.03 -16.07 -21.09
C ASP A 280 -7.34 -14.73 -20.75
N PHE A 281 -7.66 -14.11 -19.60
CA PHE A 281 -7.17 -12.77 -19.24
C PHE A 281 -5.79 -12.80 -18.58
N SER A 282 -5.51 -13.77 -17.70
CA SER A 282 -4.21 -13.91 -17.04
C SER A 282 -3.84 -15.38 -16.88
N LYS A 283 -2.56 -15.70 -17.09
CA LYS A 283 -1.98 -17.04 -16.83
C LYS A 283 -0.59 -16.86 -16.22
N GLU A 284 -0.42 -17.24 -14.94
CA GLU A 284 0.79 -16.98 -14.17
C GLU A 284 1.18 -18.13 -13.25
N LEU A 285 2.49 -18.32 -13.02
CA LEU A 285 2.99 -19.25 -12.00
C LEU A 285 2.74 -18.62 -10.63
N CYS A 286 1.94 -19.27 -9.79
CA CYS A 286 1.61 -18.73 -8.47
C CYS A 286 1.23 -19.80 -7.46
N GLY A 287 1.89 -19.77 -6.28
CA GLY A 287 1.59 -20.62 -5.12
C GLY A 287 0.55 -20.05 -4.16
N GLY A 288 0.03 -18.85 -4.40
CA GLY A 288 -0.87 -18.15 -3.49
C GLY A 288 -2.32 -18.67 -3.48
N THR A 289 -3.12 -18.12 -2.58
CA THR A 289 -4.55 -18.44 -2.50
C THR A 289 -5.36 -17.47 -3.35
N HIS A 290 -6.34 -17.98 -4.08
CA HIS A 290 -7.15 -17.22 -5.03
C HIS A 290 -8.65 -17.41 -4.78
N VAL A 291 -9.46 -16.53 -5.36
CA VAL A 291 -10.91 -16.70 -5.44
C VAL A 291 -11.26 -17.70 -6.57
N HIS A 292 -12.49 -18.18 -6.60
CA HIS A 292 -12.93 -19.12 -7.65
C HIS A 292 -13.31 -18.42 -8.95
N ASN A 293 -13.81 -17.18 -8.85
CA ASN A 293 -14.24 -16.39 -10.00
C ASN A 293 -13.72 -14.95 -9.86
N SER A 294 -13.41 -14.29 -10.98
CA SER A 294 -12.89 -12.92 -10.96
C SER A 294 -13.86 -11.93 -10.31
N HIS A 295 -15.17 -12.13 -10.41
CA HIS A 295 -16.17 -11.27 -9.77
C HIS A 295 -16.09 -11.27 -8.23
N ASP A 296 -15.57 -12.33 -7.61
CA ASP A 296 -15.39 -12.43 -6.18
C ASP A 296 -14.38 -11.43 -5.63
N VAL A 297 -13.45 -10.95 -6.47
CA VAL A 297 -12.50 -9.87 -6.10
C VAL A 297 -13.26 -8.62 -5.65
N GLY A 298 -14.39 -8.34 -6.29
CA GLY A 298 -15.12 -7.09 -6.13
C GLY A 298 -14.39 -5.93 -6.80
N LEU A 299 -14.75 -4.70 -6.47
CA LEU A 299 -14.11 -3.52 -7.07
C LEU A 299 -12.61 -3.47 -6.76
N ILE A 300 -11.82 -3.05 -7.76
CA ILE A 300 -10.42 -2.68 -7.61
C ILE A 300 -10.32 -1.15 -7.73
N VAL A 301 -9.65 -0.49 -6.78
CA VAL A 301 -9.47 0.97 -6.75
C VAL A 301 -8.00 1.29 -6.63
N LEU A 302 -7.46 2.05 -7.58
CA LEU A 302 -6.10 2.60 -7.51
C LEU A 302 -6.04 3.68 -6.42
N LEU A 303 -5.08 3.56 -5.52
CA LEU A 303 -4.77 4.59 -4.52
C LEU A 303 -3.68 5.52 -5.03
N GLN A 304 -2.59 4.95 -5.51
CA GLN A 304 -1.45 5.73 -6.02
C GLN A 304 -0.56 4.92 -6.96
N GLU A 305 0.17 5.64 -7.78
CA GLU A 305 1.28 5.17 -8.59
C GLU A 305 2.53 6.00 -8.25
N SER A 306 3.69 5.35 -8.10
CA SER A 306 4.93 6.00 -7.71
C SER A 306 6.17 5.30 -8.27
N SER A 307 7.29 6.04 -8.36
CA SER A 307 8.60 5.46 -8.64
C SER A 307 9.20 4.89 -7.35
N ILE A 308 9.85 3.73 -7.44
CA ILE A 308 10.58 3.10 -6.32
C ILE A 308 12.05 2.85 -6.62
N GLY A 309 12.53 3.33 -7.75
CA GLY A 309 13.91 3.18 -8.20
C GLY A 309 14.03 3.37 -9.72
N SER A 310 15.24 3.20 -10.23
CA SER A 310 15.47 3.27 -11.67
C SER A 310 14.70 2.16 -12.38
N ASN A 311 13.82 2.54 -13.31
CA ASN A 311 13.03 1.62 -14.13
C ASN A 311 12.06 0.73 -13.34
N LEU A 312 11.70 1.13 -12.11
CA LEU A 312 10.75 0.42 -11.28
C LEU A 312 9.61 1.36 -10.85
N ARG A 313 8.40 0.89 -11.05
CA ARG A 313 7.17 1.60 -10.68
C ARG A 313 6.38 0.75 -9.69
N ARG A 314 5.56 1.40 -8.91
CA ARG A 314 4.69 0.80 -7.90
C ARG A 314 3.28 1.29 -8.06
N VAL A 315 2.31 0.39 -8.01
CA VAL A 315 0.89 0.71 -7.83
C VAL A 315 0.40 0.14 -6.50
N GLU A 316 -0.38 0.92 -5.77
CA GLU A 316 -1.09 0.48 -4.57
C GLU A 316 -2.58 0.51 -4.83
N MET A 317 -3.26 -0.56 -4.45
CA MET A 317 -4.67 -0.75 -4.77
C MET A 317 -5.46 -1.32 -3.61
N LEU A 318 -6.75 -1.01 -3.60
CA LEU A 318 -7.74 -1.64 -2.73
C LEU A 318 -8.59 -2.62 -3.55
N SER A 319 -9.08 -3.67 -2.88
CA SER A 319 -10.04 -4.63 -3.45
C SER A 319 -11.24 -4.84 -2.55
N GLY A 320 -12.35 -5.26 -3.15
CA GLY A 320 -13.56 -5.70 -2.47
C GLY A 320 -14.13 -4.67 -1.50
N LYS A 321 -14.29 -5.05 -0.24
CA LYS A 321 -14.94 -4.21 0.79
C LYS A 321 -14.22 -2.90 1.02
N LEU A 322 -12.88 -2.90 1.11
CA LEU A 322 -12.10 -1.67 1.33
C LEU A 322 -12.21 -0.71 0.15
N ALA A 323 -12.22 -1.22 -1.08
CA ALA A 323 -12.46 -0.42 -2.28
C ALA A 323 -13.84 0.25 -2.24
N TYR A 324 -14.89 -0.50 -1.88
CA TYR A 324 -16.23 0.06 -1.71
C TYR A 324 -16.28 1.14 -0.62
N GLU A 325 -15.69 0.88 0.54
CA GLU A 325 -15.67 1.84 1.66
C GLU A 325 -14.95 3.13 1.26
N PHE A 326 -13.83 3.01 0.55
CA PHE A 326 -13.08 4.17 0.03
C PHE A 326 -13.93 5.02 -0.91
N LEU A 327 -14.54 4.41 -1.94
CA LEU A 327 -15.40 5.12 -2.90
C LEU A 327 -16.65 5.70 -2.25
N SER A 328 -17.26 4.96 -1.31
CA SER A 328 -18.43 5.44 -0.55
C SER A 328 -18.09 6.68 0.26
N ASN A 329 -16.93 6.72 0.91
CA ASN A 329 -16.48 7.86 1.69
C ASN A 329 -16.10 9.06 0.79
N ALA A 330 -15.44 8.81 -0.35
CA ALA A 330 -15.15 9.83 -1.34
C ALA A 330 -16.45 10.46 -1.87
N TYR A 331 -17.45 9.65 -2.22
CA TYR A 331 -18.76 10.14 -2.67
C TYR A 331 -19.49 10.96 -1.59
N LYS A 332 -19.48 10.52 -0.32
CA LYS A 332 -20.06 11.27 0.80
C LYS A 332 -19.39 12.63 0.97
N SER A 333 -18.07 12.67 0.88
CA SER A 333 -17.30 13.92 0.95
C SER A 333 -17.64 14.85 -0.20
N TYR A 334 -17.71 14.33 -1.43
CA TYR A 334 -18.10 15.11 -2.61
C TYR A 334 -19.53 15.66 -2.50
N LYS A 335 -20.48 14.83 -2.02
CA LYS A 335 -21.85 15.25 -1.74
C LYS A 335 -21.93 16.33 -0.64
N SER A 336 -21.05 16.27 0.37
CA SER A 336 -20.96 17.32 1.38
C SER A 336 -20.54 18.66 0.77
N VAL A 337 -19.54 18.66 -0.13
CA VAL A 337 -19.12 19.85 -0.88
C VAL A 337 -20.27 20.41 -1.73
N SER A 338 -21.01 19.53 -2.45
CA SER A 338 -22.21 19.89 -3.20
C SER A 338 -23.23 20.64 -2.34
N ASN A 339 -23.50 20.15 -1.13
CA ASN A 339 -24.41 20.79 -0.17
C ASN A 339 -23.91 22.18 0.31
N ILE A 340 -22.61 22.33 0.58
CA ILE A 340 -21.99 23.62 0.98
C ILE A 340 -22.13 24.62 -0.14
N LEU A 341 -21.86 24.21 -1.39
CA LEU A 341 -21.97 25.07 -2.58
C LEU A 341 -23.42 25.29 -3.02
N LYS A 342 -24.39 24.55 -2.46
CA LYS A 342 -25.83 24.58 -2.80
C LYS A 342 -26.10 24.33 -4.28
N VAL A 343 -25.43 23.34 -4.85
CA VAL A 343 -25.59 22.92 -6.26
C VAL A 343 -25.77 21.39 -6.35
N GLY A 344 -26.15 20.90 -7.52
CA GLY A 344 -26.14 19.46 -7.82
C GLY A 344 -24.71 18.90 -7.78
N VAL A 345 -24.58 17.58 -7.62
CA VAL A 345 -23.26 16.90 -7.59
C VAL A 345 -22.51 17.18 -8.90
N ASP A 346 -23.19 17.16 -10.04
CA ASP A 346 -22.61 17.36 -11.37
C ASP A 346 -22.11 18.81 -11.60
N ASP A 347 -22.62 19.77 -10.81
CA ASP A 347 -22.29 21.20 -10.94
C ASP A 347 -21.21 21.67 -9.95
N VAL A 348 -20.71 20.80 -9.08
CA VAL A 348 -19.76 21.15 -8.02
C VAL A 348 -18.50 21.80 -8.59
N GLN A 349 -17.89 21.18 -9.61
CA GLN A 349 -16.66 21.67 -10.21
C GLN A 349 -16.83 23.05 -10.83
N ASN A 350 -17.87 23.24 -11.64
CA ASN A 350 -18.17 24.52 -12.30
C ASN A 350 -18.44 25.63 -11.27
N LYS A 351 -19.19 25.28 -10.21
CA LYS A 351 -19.49 26.25 -9.15
C LYS A 351 -18.25 26.65 -8.37
N LEU A 352 -17.37 25.66 -8.04
CA LEU A 352 -16.12 25.93 -7.34
C LEU A 352 -15.21 26.83 -8.18
N GLN A 353 -15.04 26.51 -9.47
CA GLN A 353 -14.26 27.35 -10.39
C GLN A 353 -14.77 28.80 -10.44
N SER A 354 -16.09 28.97 -10.61
CA SER A 354 -16.71 30.31 -10.62
C SER A 354 -16.54 31.07 -9.31
N GLN A 355 -16.53 30.38 -8.15
CA GLN A 355 -16.26 31.00 -6.85
C GLN A 355 -14.80 31.44 -6.71
N LEU A 356 -13.85 30.66 -7.20
CA LEU A 356 -12.43 31.03 -7.21
C LEU A 356 -12.17 32.24 -8.07
N GLU A 357 -12.70 32.32 -9.29
CA GLU A 357 -12.60 33.48 -10.18
C GLU A 357 -13.22 34.73 -9.55
N THR A 358 -14.34 34.56 -8.84
CA THR A 358 -15.01 35.67 -8.13
C THR A 358 -14.12 36.15 -6.98
N LEU A 359 -13.50 35.25 -6.24
CA LEU A 359 -12.58 35.55 -5.13
C LEU A 359 -11.37 36.38 -5.65
N GLU A 360 -10.70 35.90 -6.70
CA GLU A 360 -9.59 36.60 -7.35
C GLU A 360 -9.97 38.01 -7.75
N THR A 361 -11.17 38.17 -8.34
CA THR A 361 -11.71 39.51 -8.73
C THR A 361 -11.90 40.41 -7.51
N TYR A 362 -12.36 39.88 -6.37
CA TYR A 362 -12.52 40.68 -5.15
C TYR A 362 -11.17 41.01 -4.52
N GLU A 363 -10.20 40.10 -4.53
CA GLU A 363 -8.85 40.38 -4.03
C GLU A 363 -8.17 41.48 -4.81
N GLU A 364 -8.25 41.47 -6.15
CA GLU A 364 -7.75 42.58 -7.00
C GLU A 364 -8.43 43.90 -6.70
N LYS A 365 -9.76 43.93 -6.58
CA LYS A 365 -10.49 45.12 -6.22
C LYS A 365 -10.08 45.65 -4.86
N PHE A 366 -9.98 44.79 -3.88
CA PHE A 366 -9.55 45.14 -2.52
C PHE A 366 -8.14 45.74 -2.51
N LYS A 367 -7.21 45.13 -3.28
CA LYS A 367 -5.84 45.65 -3.43
C LYS A 367 -5.86 47.08 -4.02
N LYS A 368 -6.64 47.32 -5.09
CA LYS A 368 -6.77 48.66 -5.69
C LYS A 368 -7.34 49.70 -4.72
N VAL A 369 -8.39 49.35 -3.98
CA VAL A 369 -9.00 50.24 -2.97
C VAL A 369 -7.97 50.57 -1.90
N ARG A 370 -7.22 49.58 -1.39
CA ARG A 370 -6.19 49.79 -0.38
C ARG A 370 -5.04 50.66 -0.87
N GLU A 371 -4.60 50.48 -2.13
CA GLU A 371 -3.58 51.35 -2.77
C GLU A 371 -4.07 52.78 -2.88
N GLN A 372 -5.35 52.99 -3.23
CA GLN A 372 -5.98 54.29 -3.35
C GLN A 372 -6.14 54.99 -1.99
N GLU A 373 -6.51 54.23 -0.92
CA GLU A 373 -6.56 54.74 0.44
C GLU A 373 -5.16 55.17 0.94
N ILE A 374 -4.13 54.36 0.69
CA ILE A 374 -2.75 54.70 1.03
C ILE A 374 -2.30 55.96 0.28
N SER A 375 -2.58 56.06 -1.03
CA SER A 375 -2.26 57.23 -1.84
C SER A 375 -2.94 58.49 -1.31
N ASN A 376 -4.22 58.41 -0.95
CA ASN A 376 -4.97 59.51 -0.36
C ASN A 376 -4.42 59.93 1.01
N LEU A 377 -4.02 58.96 1.86
CA LEU A 377 -3.39 59.24 3.15
C LEU A 377 -2.07 59.98 2.96
N VAL A 378 -1.23 59.51 2.00
CA VAL A 378 0.08 60.15 1.70
C VAL A 378 -0.13 61.57 1.19
N SER A 379 -1.09 61.79 0.27
CA SER A 379 -1.43 63.15 -0.25
C SER A 379 -1.89 64.06 0.87
N ASN A 380 -2.73 63.59 1.79
CA ASN A 380 -3.18 64.37 2.92
C ASN A 380 -2.07 64.68 3.94
N ILE A 381 -1.02 63.85 4.02
CA ILE A 381 0.17 64.14 4.87
C ILE A 381 0.93 65.33 4.34
N ASP A 382 1.13 65.46 3.02
CA ASP A 382 1.81 66.58 2.41
C ASP A 382 1.07 67.92 2.64
N GLU A 383 -0.29 67.92 2.63
CA GLU A 383 -1.12 69.07 2.94
C GLU A 383 -1.08 69.50 4.43
N ARG A 384 -0.70 68.59 5.33
CA ARG A 384 -0.61 68.83 6.79
C ARG A 384 0.80 69.07 7.31
N ILE A 385 1.79 69.19 6.43
CA ILE A 385 3.16 69.50 6.78
C ILE A 385 3.33 71.04 6.84
N GLU A 386 3.58 71.61 8.02
CA GLU A 386 3.99 72.97 8.20
C GLU A 386 5.49 73.09 8.46
N GLU A 387 6.10 74.14 7.93
CA GLU A 387 7.51 74.41 8.17
C GLU A 387 7.66 75.33 9.41
N VAL A 388 8.15 74.79 10.50
CA VAL A 388 8.38 75.51 11.74
C VAL A 388 9.87 75.47 12.07
N ASN A 389 10.56 76.64 12.06
CA ASN A 389 12.00 76.76 12.36
C ASN A 389 12.90 75.88 11.46
N ASN A 390 12.64 75.83 10.14
CA ASN A 390 13.34 74.96 9.16
C ASN A 390 13.15 73.43 9.35
N TYR A 391 12.17 73.02 10.12
CA TYR A 391 11.80 71.62 10.26
C TYR A 391 10.37 71.42 9.68
N LYS A 392 10.23 70.34 8.88
CA LYS A 392 8.92 69.91 8.42
C LYS A 392 8.19 69.17 9.54
N VAL A 393 7.10 69.68 10.03
CA VAL A 393 6.30 69.14 11.13
C VAL A 393 4.95 68.71 10.59
N TYR A 394 4.58 67.46 10.85
CA TYR A 394 3.26 66.95 10.59
C TYR A 394 2.33 67.31 11.76
N ILE A 395 1.20 67.93 11.45
CA ILE A 395 0.19 68.30 12.45
C ILE A 395 -1.01 67.38 12.29
N GLU A 396 -1.27 66.58 13.30
CA GLU A 396 -2.38 65.63 13.32
C GLU A 396 -3.73 66.32 13.53
#